data_ddcbfa7162732892fa5f20fa26fe2ade
#
_entry.id   ddcbfa7162732892fa5f20fa26fe2ade
#
_cell.length_a   1.000
_cell.length_b   1.000
_cell.length_c   1.000
_cell.angle_alpha   90.00
_cell.angle_beta   90.00
_cell.angle_gamma   90.00
#
_symmetry.space_group_name_H-M   'P 1'
#
loop_
_entity.id
_entity.type
_entity.pdbx_description
1 polymer ?
#
loop_
_entity_poly.entity_id
_entity_poly.type
_entity_poly.pdbx_seq_one_letter_code
_entity_poly.pdbx_strand_id
1 'polypeptide(L)'
;RVYIGTFDEQTHTVDFTNEVTCDGIISMREDLLRQLPQDEIPWWYDSIKKGMDIVIHDVSKMPEEAKSEQHLLILQEVSSLLVIPIFKQGKPSGFIGFDSVKKKRNWSALDIENLHMLADILSIAIERGEVQGLVEHTAMQVMKSETKFKIIFDKMPWGAELYDENGVLVDINQADLD
;
A
#
# COMPACT_ATOMS: atom_id res chain seq x y z
N ARG A 1 0.15 -13.05 -15.72
CA ARG A 1 0.73 -11.94 -14.96
C ARG A 1 -0.13 -11.68 -13.73
N VAL A 2 0.52 -11.40 -12.60
CA VAL A 2 -0.14 -10.97 -11.36
C VAL A 2 0.48 -9.67 -10.93
N TYR A 3 -0.32 -8.73 -10.42
CA TYR A 3 0.17 -7.42 -10.01
C TYR A 3 -0.64 -6.83 -8.86
N ILE A 4 -0.02 -5.90 -8.15
CA ILE A 4 -0.65 -5.06 -7.13
C ILE A 4 -0.49 -3.61 -7.55
N GLY A 5 -1.59 -2.87 -7.56
CA GLY A 5 -1.62 -1.43 -7.80
C GLY A 5 -2.10 -0.68 -6.57
N THR A 6 -1.54 0.49 -6.33
CA THR A 6 -1.92 1.39 -5.24
C THR A 6 -2.27 2.77 -5.77
N PHE A 7 -3.19 3.46 -5.10
CA PHE A 7 -3.57 4.83 -5.43
C PHE A 7 -2.76 5.82 -4.61
N ASP A 8 -2.16 6.79 -5.29
CA ASP A 8 -1.59 7.98 -4.65
C ASP A 8 -2.54 9.17 -4.87
N GLU A 9 -3.23 9.55 -3.81
CA GLU A 9 -4.20 10.66 -3.85
C GLU A 9 -3.52 12.04 -3.93
N GLN A 10 -2.24 12.15 -3.56
CA GLN A 10 -1.51 13.42 -3.59
C GLN A 10 -1.02 13.74 -5.01
N THR A 11 -0.55 12.72 -5.71
CA THR A 11 -0.04 12.85 -7.07
C THR A 11 -1.09 12.56 -8.14
N HIS A 12 -2.28 12.08 -7.76
CA HIS A 12 -3.34 11.61 -8.66
C HIS A 12 -2.85 10.53 -9.62
N THR A 13 -2.06 9.59 -9.11
CA THR A 13 -1.51 8.50 -9.91
C THR A 13 -1.88 7.13 -9.35
N VAL A 14 -1.75 6.13 -10.20
CA VAL A 14 -1.80 4.70 -9.86
C VAL A 14 -0.42 4.12 -10.06
N ASP A 15 0.15 3.51 -9.04
CA ASP A 15 1.45 2.87 -9.11
C ASP A 15 1.30 1.34 -8.99
N PHE A 16 1.82 0.63 -9.98
CA PHE A 16 1.88 -0.83 -9.96
C PHE A 16 3.13 -1.26 -9.17
N THR A 17 2.96 -1.39 -7.88
CA THR A 17 4.07 -1.59 -6.92
C THR A 17 4.76 -2.94 -7.05
N ASN A 18 4.00 -3.98 -7.39
CA ASN A 18 4.49 -5.34 -7.53
C ASN A 18 3.94 -5.98 -8.80
N GLU A 19 4.79 -6.69 -9.53
CA GLU A 19 4.40 -7.48 -10.68
C GLU A 19 5.19 -8.79 -10.71
N VAL A 20 4.49 -9.89 -10.98
CA VAL A 20 5.08 -11.21 -11.24
C VAL A 20 4.57 -11.73 -12.57
N THR A 21 5.49 -12.09 -13.44
CA THR A 21 5.20 -12.63 -14.78
C THR A 21 5.63 -14.09 -14.88
N CYS A 22 4.96 -14.85 -15.76
CA CYS A 22 5.43 -16.17 -16.17
C CYS A 22 6.49 -16.05 -17.27
N ASP A 23 7.20 -17.13 -17.54
CA ASP A 23 8.20 -17.21 -18.60
C ASP A 23 7.64 -16.78 -19.97
N GLY A 24 8.36 -15.91 -20.65
CA GLY A 24 8.00 -15.38 -21.96
C GLY A 24 6.93 -14.27 -21.94
N ILE A 25 6.55 -13.74 -20.76
CA ILE A 25 5.74 -12.54 -20.58
C ILE A 25 6.64 -11.40 -20.11
N ILE A 26 6.63 -10.30 -20.85
CA ILE A 26 7.42 -9.11 -20.52
C ILE A 26 6.70 -8.32 -19.41
N SER A 27 7.46 -7.87 -18.42
CA SER A 27 6.98 -6.92 -17.41
C SER A 27 6.77 -5.55 -18.08
N MET A 28 5.64 -4.90 -17.77
CA MET A 28 5.32 -3.55 -18.27
C MET A 28 5.39 -2.49 -17.17
N ARG A 29 5.78 -2.91 -15.94
CA ARG A 29 5.77 -2.06 -14.76
C ARG A 29 6.67 -0.83 -14.90
N GLU A 30 7.90 -1.02 -15.39
CA GLU A 30 8.89 0.06 -15.45
C GLU A 30 8.60 1.06 -16.60
N ASP A 31 8.02 0.57 -17.69
CA ASP A 31 7.86 1.35 -18.91
C ASP A 31 6.51 2.08 -19.01
N LEU A 32 5.41 1.46 -18.53
CA LEU A 32 4.05 1.94 -18.80
C LEU A 32 3.20 2.13 -17.53
N LEU A 33 3.52 1.43 -16.44
CA LEU A 33 2.60 1.29 -15.30
C LEU A 33 3.13 1.96 -14.02
N ARG A 34 4.23 2.68 -14.11
CA ARG A 34 4.77 3.43 -12.98
C ARG A 34 4.20 4.84 -12.97
N GLN A 35 3.57 5.22 -11.86
CA GLN A 35 2.94 6.54 -11.69
C GLN A 35 1.97 6.90 -12.83
N LEU A 36 1.15 5.92 -13.24
CA LEU A 36 0.16 6.11 -14.28
C LEU A 36 -0.88 7.15 -13.84
N PRO A 37 -1.11 8.25 -14.59
CA PRO A 37 -2.15 9.22 -14.27
C PRO A 37 -3.53 8.57 -14.18
N GLN A 38 -4.34 8.95 -13.18
CA GLN A 38 -5.68 8.37 -12.98
C GLN A 38 -6.64 8.67 -14.14
N ASP A 39 -6.44 9.77 -14.83
CA ASP A 39 -7.22 10.21 -16.00
C ASP A 39 -6.91 9.41 -17.27
N GLU A 40 -5.84 8.63 -17.31
CA GLU A 40 -5.58 7.67 -18.39
C GLU A 40 -6.35 6.36 -18.23
N ILE A 41 -6.86 6.06 -17.02
CA ILE A 41 -7.63 4.85 -16.70
C ILE A 41 -8.90 5.19 -15.87
N PRO A 42 -9.75 6.12 -16.34
CA PRO A 42 -10.84 6.67 -15.54
C PRO A 42 -11.90 5.62 -15.17
N TRP A 43 -12.28 4.75 -16.11
CA TRP A 43 -13.26 3.70 -15.86
C TRP A 43 -12.76 2.68 -14.83
N TRP A 44 -11.49 2.29 -14.91
CA TRP A 44 -10.85 1.39 -13.96
C TRP A 44 -10.77 2.01 -12.57
N TYR A 45 -10.23 3.23 -12.50
CA TYR A 45 -10.11 3.98 -11.26
C TYR A 45 -11.47 4.13 -10.55
N ASP A 46 -12.48 4.57 -11.27
CA ASP A 46 -13.84 4.74 -10.75
C ASP A 46 -14.47 3.43 -10.27
N SER A 47 -14.25 2.33 -10.98
CA SER A 47 -14.76 1.01 -10.63
C SER A 47 -14.16 0.52 -9.30
N ILE A 48 -12.84 0.59 -9.18
CA ILE A 48 -12.13 0.16 -7.97
C ILE A 48 -12.47 1.08 -6.80
N LYS A 49 -12.56 2.40 -7.00
CA LYS A 49 -12.95 3.35 -5.94
C LYS A 49 -14.37 3.14 -5.41
N LYS A 50 -15.25 2.60 -6.21
CA LYS A 50 -16.59 2.15 -5.79
C LYS A 50 -16.60 0.77 -5.12
N GLY A 51 -15.44 0.12 -5.00
CA GLY A 51 -15.30 -1.22 -4.44
C GLY A 51 -15.81 -2.33 -5.38
N MET A 52 -15.87 -2.07 -6.69
CA MET A 52 -16.35 -3.03 -7.68
C MET A 52 -15.20 -3.84 -8.27
N ASP A 53 -15.44 -5.13 -8.45
CA ASP A 53 -14.54 -6.00 -9.20
C ASP A 53 -14.55 -5.66 -10.68
N ILE A 54 -13.41 -5.83 -11.34
CA ILE A 54 -13.29 -5.75 -12.79
C ILE A 54 -13.07 -7.16 -13.33
N VAL A 55 -14.08 -7.73 -13.99
CA VAL A 55 -14.06 -9.08 -14.56
C VAL A 55 -14.21 -8.99 -16.07
N ILE A 56 -13.12 -9.16 -16.79
CA ILE A 56 -13.08 -9.09 -18.25
C ILE A 56 -12.63 -10.43 -18.82
N HIS A 57 -13.57 -11.16 -19.42
CA HIS A 57 -13.29 -12.44 -20.08
C HIS A 57 -12.67 -12.26 -21.48
N ASP A 58 -12.90 -11.11 -22.10
CA ASP A 58 -12.44 -10.78 -23.45
C ASP A 58 -12.20 -9.27 -23.56
N VAL A 59 -10.94 -8.84 -23.55
CA VAL A 59 -10.55 -7.44 -23.67
C VAL A 59 -11.11 -6.79 -24.93
N SER A 60 -11.25 -7.53 -26.04
CA SER A 60 -11.82 -6.98 -27.28
C SER A 60 -13.30 -6.61 -27.19
N LYS A 61 -13.97 -7.01 -26.09
CA LYS A 61 -15.40 -6.76 -25.82
C LYS A 61 -15.65 -5.89 -24.61
N MET A 62 -14.66 -5.13 -24.17
CA MET A 62 -14.83 -4.17 -23.07
C MET A 62 -15.88 -3.11 -23.43
N PRO A 63 -16.56 -2.53 -22.42
CA PRO A 63 -17.55 -1.50 -22.66
C PRO A 63 -16.92 -0.23 -23.27
N GLU A 64 -17.75 0.57 -23.95
CA GLU A 64 -17.29 1.77 -24.66
C GLU A 64 -16.66 2.80 -23.73
N GLU A 65 -17.11 2.85 -22.46
CA GLU A 65 -16.59 3.73 -21.42
C GLU A 65 -15.16 3.38 -21.00
N ALA A 66 -14.72 2.15 -21.27
CA ALA A 66 -13.38 1.63 -20.91
C ALA A 66 -12.42 1.60 -22.12
N LYS A 67 -12.63 2.44 -23.11
CA LYS A 67 -11.82 2.45 -24.35
C LYS A 67 -10.35 2.79 -24.13
N SER A 68 -10.04 3.71 -23.22
CA SER A 68 -8.66 4.05 -22.88
C SER A 68 -7.94 2.86 -22.30
N GLU A 69 -8.56 2.19 -21.33
CA GLU A 69 -8.02 1.00 -20.69
C GLU A 69 -7.92 -0.17 -21.66
N GLN A 70 -8.93 -0.34 -22.53
CA GLN A 70 -8.89 -1.36 -23.57
C GLN A 70 -7.66 -1.19 -24.48
N HIS A 71 -7.35 0.04 -24.87
CA HIS A 71 -6.20 0.33 -25.71
C HIS A 71 -4.89 -0.01 -25.00
N LEU A 72 -4.74 0.38 -23.73
CA LEU A 72 -3.57 0.03 -22.91
C LEU A 72 -3.40 -1.48 -22.74
N LEU A 73 -4.50 -2.21 -22.52
CA LEU A 73 -4.48 -3.67 -22.35
C LEU A 73 -4.11 -4.39 -23.66
N ILE A 74 -4.58 -3.90 -24.80
CA ILE A 74 -4.20 -4.44 -26.11
C ILE A 74 -2.70 -4.26 -26.37
N LEU A 75 -2.15 -3.09 -26.07
CA LEU A 75 -0.71 -2.83 -26.20
C LEU A 75 0.14 -3.78 -25.35
N GLN A 76 -0.41 -4.25 -24.22
CA GLN A 76 0.22 -5.21 -23.32
C GLN A 76 -0.09 -6.67 -23.66
N GLU A 77 -0.74 -6.94 -24.80
CA GLU A 77 -1.18 -8.27 -25.24
C GLU A 77 -2.12 -8.99 -24.24
N VAL A 78 -2.80 -8.24 -23.35
CA VAL A 78 -3.75 -8.80 -22.40
C VAL A 78 -5.03 -9.22 -23.13
N SER A 79 -5.44 -10.47 -22.93
CA SER A 79 -6.64 -11.04 -23.55
C SER A 79 -7.83 -11.08 -22.60
N SER A 80 -7.58 -11.26 -21.30
CA SER A 80 -8.59 -11.32 -20.23
C SER A 80 -7.96 -10.86 -18.93
N LEU A 81 -8.75 -10.30 -18.02
CA LEU A 81 -8.26 -9.88 -16.70
C LEU A 81 -9.33 -10.02 -15.62
N LEU A 82 -8.84 -10.14 -14.38
CA LEU A 82 -9.64 -10.15 -13.16
C LEU A 82 -8.94 -9.25 -12.13
N VAL A 83 -9.63 -8.22 -11.63
CA VAL A 83 -9.08 -7.27 -10.66
C VAL A 83 -10.04 -7.10 -9.50
N ILE A 84 -9.49 -7.17 -8.30
CA ILE A 84 -10.23 -7.06 -7.05
C ILE A 84 -9.67 -5.89 -6.24
N PRO A 85 -10.53 -5.02 -5.67
CA PRO A 85 -10.11 -3.94 -4.79
C PRO A 85 -9.39 -4.45 -3.53
N ILE A 86 -8.36 -3.72 -3.10
CA ILE A 86 -7.72 -3.85 -1.79
C ILE A 86 -8.22 -2.70 -0.92
N PHE A 87 -8.65 -3.02 0.30
CA PHE A 87 -9.18 -2.03 1.23
C PHE A 87 -8.19 -1.68 2.33
N LYS A 88 -8.26 -0.43 2.77
CA LYS A 88 -7.56 0.08 3.93
C LYS A 88 -8.53 0.92 4.75
N GLN A 89 -8.74 0.56 6.01
CA GLN A 89 -9.72 1.22 6.89
C GLN A 89 -11.11 1.35 6.24
N GLY A 90 -11.55 0.29 5.55
CA GLY A 90 -12.83 0.22 4.87
C GLY A 90 -12.96 1.04 3.58
N LYS A 91 -11.87 1.64 3.08
CA LYS A 91 -11.85 2.39 1.81
C LYS A 91 -10.93 1.71 0.80
N PRO A 92 -11.34 1.65 -0.49
CA PRO A 92 -10.46 1.14 -1.54
C PRO A 92 -9.18 1.98 -1.64
N SER A 93 -8.03 1.33 -1.45
CA SER A 93 -6.70 1.97 -1.47
C SER A 93 -5.81 1.48 -2.61
N GLY A 94 -6.24 0.42 -3.29
CA GLY A 94 -5.52 -0.20 -4.37
C GLY A 94 -6.28 -1.40 -4.90
N PHE A 95 -5.59 -2.29 -5.58
CA PHE A 95 -6.16 -3.49 -6.17
C PHE A 95 -5.10 -4.59 -6.37
N ILE A 96 -5.56 -5.84 -6.45
CA ILE A 96 -4.78 -6.97 -6.97
C ILE A 96 -5.41 -7.45 -8.27
N GLY A 97 -4.59 -7.78 -9.27
CA GLY A 97 -5.07 -8.24 -10.56
C GLY A 97 -4.33 -9.44 -11.10
N PHE A 98 -5.07 -10.22 -11.89
CA PHE A 98 -4.57 -11.29 -12.73
C PHE A 98 -4.87 -11.00 -14.20
N ASP A 99 -3.83 -11.03 -15.04
CA ASP A 99 -3.95 -10.95 -16.48
C ASP A 99 -3.67 -12.31 -17.13
N SER A 100 -4.51 -12.65 -18.10
CA SER A 100 -4.22 -13.70 -19.04
C SER A 100 -3.70 -13.08 -20.34
N VAL A 101 -2.38 -13.17 -20.54
CA VAL A 101 -1.68 -12.64 -21.70
C VAL A 101 -1.73 -13.69 -22.82
N LYS A 102 -1.96 -13.25 -24.08
CA LYS A 102 -2.01 -14.10 -25.29
C LYS A 102 -3.19 -15.07 -25.42
N LYS A 103 -3.85 -15.44 -24.32
CA LYS A 103 -4.99 -16.39 -24.36
C LYS A 103 -6.18 -15.85 -23.59
N LYS A 104 -7.38 -15.98 -24.16
CA LYS A 104 -8.61 -15.65 -23.43
C LYS A 104 -8.87 -16.67 -22.34
N ARG A 105 -9.31 -16.18 -21.18
CA ARG A 105 -9.70 -16.98 -20.02
C ARG A 105 -11.08 -16.56 -19.55
N ASN A 106 -11.94 -17.55 -19.32
CA ASN A 106 -13.19 -17.34 -18.61
C ASN A 106 -12.90 -17.46 -17.10
N TRP A 107 -13.04 -16.38 -16.38
CA TRP A 107 -12.90 -16.36 -14.94
C TRP A 107 -14.10 -17.02 -14.29
N SER A 108 -13.87 -18.07 -13.53
CA SER A 108 -14.92 -18.77 -12.79
C SER A 108 -15.25 -18.05 -11.47
N ALA A 109 -16.40 -18.38 -10.87
CA ALA A 109 -16.75 -17.88 -9.55
C ALA A 109 -15.66 -18.23 -8.51
N LEU A 110 -15.04 -19.40 -8.63
CA LEU A 110 -13.95 -19.82 -7.76
C LEU A 110 -12.67 -18.98 -7.96
N ASP A 111 -12.34 -18.56 -9.19
CA ASP A 111 -11.22 -17.66 -9.45
C ASP A 111 -11.44 -16.32 -8.74
N ILE A 112 -12.66 -15.79 -8.83
CA ILE A 112 -13.06 -14.52 -8.21
C ILE A 112 -12.98 -14.63 -6.68
N GLU A 113 -13.56 -15.68 -6.10
CA GLU A 113 -13.55 -15.94 -4.65
C GLU A 113 -12.12 -16.08 -4.10
N ASN A 114 -11.26 -16.83 -4.78
CA ASN A 114 -9.87 -17.01 -4.41
C ASN A 114 -9.10 -15.66 -4.44
N LEU A 115 -9.35 -14.81 -5.44
CA LEU A 115 -8.69 -13.52 -5.52
C LEU A 115 -9.20 -12.55 -4.44
N HIS A 116 -10.49 -12.61 -4.08
CA HIS A 116 -11.03 -11.89 -2.94
C HIS A 116 -10.31 -12.27 -1.63
N MET A 117 -10.14 -13.57 -1.37
CA MET A 117 -9.39 -14.01 -0.18
C MET A 117 -7.95 -13.45 -0.16
N LEU A 118 -7.28 -13.42 -1.32
CA LEU A 118 -5.95 -12.81 -1.41
C LEU A 118 -5.98 -11.29 -1.17
N ALA A 119 -6.97 -10.59 -1.71
CA ALA A 119 -7.15 -9.15 -1.48
C ALA A 119 -7.39 -8.84 0.01
N ASP A 120 -8.18 -9.65 0.71
CA ASP A 120 -8.44 -9.52 2.15
C ASP A 120 -7.16 -9.74 2.97
N ILE A 121 -6.37 -10.77 2.65
CA ILE A 121 -5.09 -11.03 3.30
C ILE A 121 -4.13 -9.86 3.10
N LEU A 122 -4.05 -9.32 1.89
CA LEU A 122 -3.22 -8.15 1.58
C LEU A 122 -3.69 -6.90 2.34
N SER A 123 -4.99 -6.67 2.41
CA SER A 123 -5.59 -5.56 3.17
C SER A 123 -5.15 -5.60 4.64
N ILE A 124 -5.26 -6.77 5.28
CA ILE A 124 -4.83 -7.00 6.67
C ILE A 124 -3.31 -6.80 6.81
N ALA A 125 -2.52 -7.31 5.88
CA ALA A 125 -1.06 -7.19 5.92
C ALA A 125 -0.59 -5.73 5.79
N ILE A 126 -1.21 -4.95 4.91
CA ILE A 126 -0.93 -3.52 4.72
C ILE A 126 -1.26 -2.75 6.01
N GLU A 127 -2.43 -2.96 6.60
CA GLU A 127 -2.84 -2.31 7.84
C GLU A 127 -1.89 -2.63 9.00
N ARG A 128 -1.50 -3.90 9.15
CA ARG A 128 -0.55 -4.31 10.20
C ARG A 128 0.84 -3.69 10.01
N GLY A 129 1.34 -3.66 8.78
CA GLY A 129 2.65 -3.06 8.48
C GLY A 129 2.72 -1.58 8.83
N GLU A 130 1.65 -0.82 8.61
CA GLU A 130 1.59 0.59 8.98
C GLU A 130 1.54 0.81 10.49
N VAL A 131 0.74 0.02 11.21
CA VAL A 131 0.68 0.08 12.69
C VAL A 131 2.06 -0.25 13.27
N GLN A 132 2.73 -1.28 12.78
CA GLN A 132 4.07 -1.64 13.23
C GLN A 132 5.08 -0.50 12.99
N GLY A 133 5.08 0.09 11.81
CA GLY A 133 5.95 1.21 11.48
C GLY A 133 5.70 2.45 12.35
N LEU A 134 4.43 2.74 12.69
CA LEU A 134 4.07 3.84 13.58
C LEU A 134 4.57 3.58 15.01
N VAL A 135 4.43 2.36 15.53
CA VAL A 135 4.91 1.97 16.86
C VAL A 135 6.44 2.12 16.94
N GLU A 136 7.18 1.61 15.95
CA GLU A 136 8.63 1.73 15.89
C GLU A 136 9.10 3.19 15.82
N HIS A 137 8.44 4.01 15.00
CA HIS A 137 8.75 5.44 14.90
C HIS A 137 8.51 6.15 16.23
N THR A 138 7.38 5.89 16.87
CA THR A 138 7.04 6.50 18.18
C THR A 138 8.04 6.09 19.26
N ALA A 139 8.38 4.80 19.33
CA ALA A 139 9.37 4.29 20.28
C ALA A 139 10.74 4.97 20.09
N MET A 140 11.16 5.15 18.84
CA MET A 140 12.42 5.85 18.52
C MET A 140 12.40 7.33 18.93
N GLN A 141 11.26 8.01 18.77
CA GLN A 141 11.10 9.42 19.19
C GLN A 141 11.16 9.55 20.73
N VAL A 142 10.49 8.64 21.45
CA VAL A 142 10.55 8.60 22.92
C VAL A 142 12.00 8.38 23.38
N MET A 143 12.68 7.38 22.85
CA MET A 143 14.08 7.09 23.19
C MET A 143 15.04 8.28 22.93
N LYS A 144 14.85 8.98 21.81
CA LYS A 144 15.62 10.22 21.51
C LYS A 144 15.34 11.33 22.53
N SER A 145 14.08 11.48 22.93
CA SER A 145 13.68 12.49 23.94
C SER A 145 14.27 12.19 25.30
N GLU A 146 14.20 10.93 25.76
CA GLU A 146 14.81 10.48 27.02
C GLU A 146 16.32 10.68 27.04
N THR A 147 16.99 10.30 25.94
CA THR A 147 18.46 10.50 25.83
C THR A 147 18.82 11.98 25.91
N LYS A 148 18.07 12.83 25.22
CA LYS A 148 18.27 14.29 25.23
C LYS A 148 18.06 14.88 26.63
N PHE A 149 16.97 14.44 27.29
CA PHE A 149 16.69 14.85 28.66
C PHE A 149 17.82 14.46 29.60
N LYS A 150 18.28 13.20 29.55
CA LYS A 150 19.36 12.71 30.41
C LYS A 150 20.67 13.50 30.21
N ILE A 151 21.03 13.77 28.96
CA ILE A 151 22.24 14.60 28.66
C ILE A 151 22.11 16.01 29.25
N ILE A 152 20.94 16.65 29.13
CA ILE A 152 20.72 17.98 29.68
C ILE A 152 20.74 17.94 31.20
N PHE A 153 20.04 16.97 31.79
CA PHE A 153 19.94 16.77 33.24
C PHE A 153 21.30 16.54 33.88
N ASP A 154 22.13 15.64 33.32
CA ASP A 154 23.49 15.35 33.85
C ASP A 154 24.48 16.48 33.63
N LYS A 155 24.25 17.37 32.63
CA LYS A 155 25.14 18.50 32.33
C LYS A 155 24.73 19.83 33.00
N MET A 156 23.66 19.85 33.79
CA MET A 156 23.29 21.01 34.57
C MET A 156 24.43 21.36 35.56
N PRO A 157 24.82 22.66 35.69
CA PRO A 157 25.93 23.08 36.57
C PRO A 157 25.53 23.14 38.04
N TRP A 158 24.31 22.82 38.40
CA TRP A 158 23.76 22.76 39.75
C TRP A 158 23.07 21.42 39.99
N GLY A 159 23.03 20.99 41.27
CA GLY A 159 22.30 19.78 41.68
C GLY A 159 20.81 19.86 41.33
N ALA A 160 20.30 18.79 40.74
CA ALA A 160 18.89 18.65 40.38
C ALA A 160 18.40 17.25 40.71
N GLU A 161 17.26 17.20 41.39
CA GLU A 161 16.56 15.96 41.81
C GLU A 161 15.25 15.83 41.04
N LEU A 162 14.92 14.62 40.65
CA LEU A 162 13.67 14.27 39.98
C LEU A 162 12.80 13.42 40.89
N TYR A 163 11.56 13.82 41.10
CA TYR A 163 10.58 13.11 41.89
C TYR A 163 9.41 12.62 41.04
N ASP A 164 8.82 11.50 41.40
CA ASP A 164 7.58 11.03 40.80
C ASP A 164 6.35 11.79 41.35
N GLU A 165 5.16 11.47 40.84
CA GLU A 165 3.88 12.08 41.25
C GLU A 165 3.50 11.82 42.71
N ASN A 166 4.14 10.86 43.40
CA ASN A 166 3.94 10.52 44.81
C ASN A 166 5.00 11.16 45.70
N GLY A 167 5.95 11.95 45.12
CA GLY A 167 7.03 12.58 45.87
C GLY A 167 8.19 11.65 46.19
N VAL A 168 8.32 10.54 45.47
CA VAL A 168 9.46 9.61 45.62
C VAL A 168 10.58 10.03 44.69
N LEU A 169 11.81 10.12 45.22
CA LEU A 169 12.99 10.46 44.42
C LEU A 169 13.24 9.37 43.36
N VAL A 170 13.31 9.79 42.11
CA VAL A 170 13.47 8.89 40.93
C VAL A 170 14.90 8.96 40.37
N ASP A 171 15.46 10.17 40.29
CA ASP A 171 16.80 10.36 39.75
C ASP A 171 17.45 11.65 40.32
N ILE A 172 18.79 11.69 40.31
CA ILE A 172 19.62 12.86 40.66
C ILE A 172 20.68 13.06 39.57
N ASN A 173 21.00 14.29 39.28
CA ASN A 173 22.04 14.55 38.27
C ASN A 173 23.45 14.48 38.87
N GLN A 174 24.47 14.50 37.97
CA GLN A 174 25.88 14.37 38.39
C GLN A 174 26.35 15.49 39.34
N ALA A 175 25.86 16.72 39.17
CA ALA A 175 26.25 17.86 40.01
C ALA A 175 25.70 17.80 41.43
N ASP A 176 24.72 16.93 41.73
CA ASP A 176 24.21 16.71 43.08
C ASP A 176 24.97 15.62 43.83
N LEU A 177 25.83 14.87 43.12
CA LEU A 177 26.67 13.80 43.68
C LEU A 177 28.07 14.27 44.05
N ASP A 178 28.52 15.43 43.58
CA ASP A 178 29.84 16.05 43.86
C ASP A 178 29.75 17.02 45.02
#